data_0864de0ae434b0c3cf36375af002921d
#
_entry.id   0864de0ae434b0c3cf36375af002921d
#
_cell.length_a   1.000
_cell.length_b   1.000
_cell.length_c   1.000
_cell.angle_alpha   90.00
_cell.angle_beta   90.00
_cell.angle_gamma   90.00
#
_symmetry.space_group_name_H-M   'P 1'
#
loop_
_entity.id
_entity.type
_entity.pdbx_description
1 polymer ?
#
loop_
_entity_poly.entity_id
_entity_poly.type
_entity_poly.pdbx_seq_one_letter_code
_entity_poly.pdbx_strand_id
1 'polypeptide(L)'
;MALWLVMDESDLPQPEVRITSRLIDSLYTEAMILADEARHYFDDVGRDDRAGLEPFARVGFACESLKVTTRIMHIVAWLLTQRAIESGEIAMIEGRRPERRLGNAQDSDPAVVDQLPSAAQRLINASADLYARIKRIEEGSAEVEVPQSPARALMGRLERGLGGQSL
;
A
#
# COMPACT_ATOMS: atom_id res chain seq x y z
N MET A 1 -51.65 -2.32 1.86
CA MET A 1 -50.58 -2.82 2.74
C MET A 1 -49.29 -2.68 1.99
N ALA A 2 -48.52 -1.67 2.30
CA ALA A 2 -47.23 -1.40 1.66
C ALA A 2 -46.15 -2.14 2.45
N LEU A 3 -45.57 -3.18 1.85
CA LEU A 3 -44.32 -3.78 2.35
C LEU A 3 -43.18 -2.84 2.01
N TRP A 4 -42.72 -2.08 2.98
CA TRP A 4 -41.43 -1.37 2.90
C TRP A 4 -40.34 -2.44 3.06
N LEU A 5 -39.71 -2.83 1.92
CA LEU A 5 -38.45 -3.53 1.95
C LEU A 5 -37.44 -2.58 2.57
N VAL A 6 -37.04 -2.84 3.81
CA VAL A 6 -35.84 -2.27 4.40
C VAL A 6 -34.67 -2.87 3.63
N MET A 7 -34.18 -2.13 2.64
CA MET A 7 -32.87 -2.46 2.05
C MET A 7 -31.84 -2.21 3.15
N ASP A 8 -31.18 -3.27 3.57
CA ASP A 8 -30.06 -3.21 4.50
C ASP A 8 -28.95 -2.38 3.86
N GLU A 9 -28.50 -1.38 4.58
CA GLU A 9 -27.43 -0.43 4.14
C GLU A 9 -26.10 -1.15 3.87
N SER A 10 -25.98 -2.40 4.28
CA SER A 10 -24.83 -3.29 4.02
C SER A 10 -24.80 -3.87 2.60
N ASP A 11 -25.88 -3.73 1.82
CA ASP A 11 -26.01 -4.27 0.45
C ASP A 11 -25.66 -3.22 -0.63
N LEU A 12 -25.21 -2.03 -0.23
CA LEU A 12 -24.71 -1.03 -1.16
C LEU A 12 -23.33 -1.49 -1.65
N PRO A 13 -23.12 -1.57 -2.98
CA PRO A 13 -21.80 -1.89 -3.51
C PRO A 13 -20.80 -0.87 -2.98
N GLN A 14 -19.86 -1.32 -2.14
CA GLN A 14 -18.73 -0.52 -1.71
C GLN A 14 -18.03 0.01 -2.97
N PRO A 15 -17.61 1.27 -3.01
CA PRO A 15 -16.91 1.80 -4.18
C PRO A 15 -15.63 0.97 -4.37
N GLU A 16 -15.64 0.12 -5.38
CA GLU A 16 -14.46 -0.62 -5.80
C GLU A 16 -13.35 0.38 -6.11
N VAL A 17 -12.28 0.35 -5.33
CA VAL A 17 -11.08 1.12 -5.64
C VAL A 17 -10.43 0.48 -6.86
N ARG A 18 -10.92 0.86 -8.05
CA ARG A 18 -10.27 0.46 -9.29
C ARG A 18 -8.91 1.15 -9.36
N ILE A 19 -7.87 0.34 -9.42
CA ILE A 19 -6.54 0.83 -9.76
C ILE A 19 -6.61 1.32 -11.20
N THR A 20 -6.55 2.63 -11.39
CA THR A 20 -6.52 3.26 -12.71
C THR A 20 -5.10 3.73 -13.00
N SER A 21 -4.70 3.74 -14.29
CA SER A 21 -3.41 4.29 -14.73
C SER A 21 -3.17 5.68 -14.16
N ARG A 22 -4.21 6.51 -14.16
CA ARG A 22 -4.14 7.86 -13.60
C ARG A 22 -3.80 7.90 -12.12
N LEU A 23 -4.35 6.96 -11.33
CA LEU A 23 -4.04 6.84 -9.90
C LEU A 23 -2.58 6.41 -9.70
N ILE A 24 -2.12 5.41 -10.46
CA ILE A 24 -0.73 4.93 -10.40
C ILE A 24 0.25 6.04 -10.77
N ASP A 25 -0.03 6.80 -11.84
CA ASP A 25 0.81 7.92 -12.26
C ASP A 25 0.87 9.04 -11.21
N SER A 26 -0.25 9.35 -10.59
CA SER A 26 -0.31 10.35 -9.52
C SER A 26 0.50 9.92 -8.29
N LEU A 27 0.33 8.67 -7.85
CA LEU A 27 1.07 8.11 -6.71
C LEU A 27 2.56 8.00 -7.01
N TYR A 28 2.94 7.65 -8.24
CA TYR A 28 4.33 7.61 -8.65
C TYR A 28 4.98 8.99 -8.61
N THR A 29 4.29 10.01 -9.10
CA THR A 29 4.79 11.39 -9.04
C THR A 29 4.95 11.85 -7.58
N GLU A 30 3.97 11.56 -6.72
CA GLU A 30 4.05 11.86 -5.29
C GLU A 30 5.25 11.16 -4.62
N ALA A 31 5.44 9.86 -4.92
CA ALA A 31 6.56 9.09 -4.39
C ALA A 31 7.93 9.64 -4.84
N MET A 32 8.05 10.07 -6.09
CA MET A 32 9.30 10.63 -6.62
C MET A 32 9.62 11.99 -6.01
N ILE A 33 8.62 12.85 -5.81
CA ILE A 33 8.81 14.14 -5.12
C ILE A 33 9.26 13.89 -3.69
N LEU A 34 8.59 12.98 -2.98
CA LEU A 34 8.97 12.63 -1.60
C LEU A 34 10.38 12.02 -1.53
N ALA A 35 10.78 11.22 -2.51
CA ALA A 35 12.12 10.65 -2.60
C ALA A 35 13.19 11.73 -2.74
N ASP A 36 12.96 12.71 -3.62
CA ASP A 36 13.86 13.83 -3.82
C ASP A 36 13.97 14.72 -2.58
N GLU A 37 12.85 15.04 -1.94
CA GLU A 37 12.82 15.82 -0.70
C GLU A 37 13.56 15.10 0.44
N ALA A 38 13.30 13.81 0.61
CA ALA A 38 13.94 13.00 1.65
C ALA A 38 15.45 12.89 1.41
N ARG A 39 15.88 12.64 0.19
CA ARG A 39 17.30 12.59 -0.16
C ARG A 39 17.98 13.92 0.10
N HIS A 40 17.40 15.01 -0.39
CA HIS A 40 17.98 16.35 -0.21
C HIS A 40 18.11 16.71 1.27
N TYR A 41 17.10 16.39 2.08
CA TYR A 41 17.16 16.69 3.51
C TYR A 41 18.13 15.77 4.26
N PHE A 42 18.00 14.47 4.16
CA PHE A 42 18.80 13.54 4.97
C PHE A 42 20.27 13.49 4.55
N ASP A 43 20.57 13.68 3.28
CA ASP A 43 21.94 13.61 2.78
C ASP A 43 22.69 14.96 2.88
N ASP A 44 21.96 16.09 2.90
CA ASP A 44 22.55 17.41 2.78
C ASP A 44 22.09 18.38 3.89
N VAL A 45 20.91 18.96 3.74
CA VAL A 45 20.41 20.03 4.62
C VAL A 45 20.31 19.61 6.08
N GLY A 46 19.89 18.40 6.33
CA GLY A 46 19.69 17.86 7.68
C GLY A 46 20.97 17.49 8.44
N ARG A 47 22.16 17.70 7.86
CA ARG A 47 23.42 17.40 8.55
C ARG A 47 23.63 18.27 9.78
N ASP A 48 23.33 19.55 9.68
CA ASP A 48 23.44 20.49 10.80
C ASP A 48 22.39 20.19 11.86
N ASP A 49 21.16 19.92 11.46
CA ASP A 49 20.07 19.47 12.34
C ASP A 49 20.48 18.22 13.13
N ARG A 50 21.03 17.22 12.44
CA ARG A 50 21.52 15.98 13.06
C ARG A 50 22.69 16.24 14.02
N ALA A 51 23.62 17.12 13.66
CA ALA A 51 24.78 17.44 14.49
C ALA A 51 24.39 18.08 15.82
N GLY A 52 23.29 18.85 15.85
CA GLY A 52 22.74 19.49 17.04
C GLY A 52 21.97 18.56 17.98
N LEU A 53 21.70 17.31 17.57
CA LEU A 53 20.95 16.35 18.38
C LEU A 53 21.82 15.70 19.46
N GLU A 54 21.16 15.36 20.59
CA GLU A 54 21.73 14.47 21.59
C GLU A 54 22.10 13.09 20.99
N PRO A 55 23.09 12.35 21.52
CA PRO A 55 23.57 11.11 20.91
C PRO A 55 22.48 10.08 20.62
N PHE A 56 21.53 9.89 21.53
CA PHE A 56 20.42 8.95 21.34
C PHE A 56 19.47 9.39 20.20
N ALA A 57 19.09 10.68 20.18
CA ALA A 57 18.26 11.24 19.12
C ALA A 57 18.96 11.20 17.76
N ARG A 58 20.29 11.32 17.73
CA ARG A 58 21.10 11.20 16.51
C ARG A 58 21.04 9.80 15.91
N VAL A 59 21.06 8.76 16.74
CA VAL A 59 20.82 7.38 16.31
C VAL A 59 19.42 7.22 15.78
N GLY A 60 18.41 7.75 16.48
CA GLY A 60 17.03 7.78 16.03
C GLY A 60 16.86 8.43 14.67
N PHE A 61 17.50 9.59 14.44
CA PHE A 61 17.52 10.26 13.14
C PHE A 61 18.04 9.36 12.02
N ALA A 62 19.15 8.67 12.25
CA ALA A 62 19.73 7.75 11.26
C ALA A 62 18.81 6.55 10.98
N CYS A 63 18.23 5.94 12.02
CA CYS A 63 17.30 4.82 11.88
C CYS A 63 16.04 5.24 11.11
N GLU A 64 15.46 6.39 11.43
CA GLU A 64 14.26 6.87 10.76
C GLU A 64 14.54 7.25 9.30
N SER A 65 15.70 7.82 8.97
CA SER A 65 16.09 8.08 7.57
C SER A 65 16.16 6.79 6.73
N LEU A 66 16.65 5.70 7.32
CA LEU A 66 16.64 4.38 6.68
C LEU A 66 15.22 3.83 6.48
N LYS A 67 14.34 4.01 7.46
CA LYS A 67 12.94 3.59 7.35
C LYS A 67 12.21 4.37 6.25
N VAL A 68 12.44 5.68 6.15
CA VAL A 68 11.89 6.52 5.07
C VAL A 68 12.35 5.99 3.71
N THR A 69 13.65 5.75 3.55
CA THR A 69 14.22 5.20 2.31
C THR A 69 13.62 3.85 1.96
N THR A 70 13.51 2.96 2.93
CA THR A 70 12.93 1.62 2.72
C THR A 70 11.47 1.69 2.29
N ARG A 71 10.64 2.53 2.94
CA ARG A 71 9.25 2.74 2.54
C ARG A 71 9.14 3.22 1.10
N ILE A 72 9.91 4.25 0.75
CA ILE A 72 9.90 4.82 -0.61
C ILE A 72 10.34 3.78 -1.65
N MET A 73 11.36 3.00 -1.37
CA MET A 73 11.81 1.92 -2.26
C MET A 73 10.71 0.88 -2.50
N HIS A 74 10.02 0.44 -1.46
CA HIS A 74 8.91 -0.50 -1.61
C HIS A 74 7.73 0.08 -2.38
N ILE A 75 7.40 1.34 -2.11
CA ILE A 75 6.36 2.09 -2.82
C ILE A 75 6.67 2.16 -4.33
N VAL A 76 7.87 2.62 -4.68
CA VAL A 76 8.28 2.80 -6.09
C VAL A 76 8.33 1.45 -6.80
N ALA A 77 8.88 0.41 -6.18
CA ALA A 77 8.93 -0.93 -6.76
C ALA A 77 7.52 -1.49 -7.05
N TRP A 78 6.59 -1.31 -6.12
CA TRP A 78 5.20 -1.72 -6.32
C TRP A 78 4.52 -0.93 -7.44
N LEU A 79 4.67 0.39 -7.47
CA LEU A 79 4.11 1.26 -8.52
C LEU A 79 4.65 0.92 -9.90
N LEU A 80 5.95 0.63 -10.02
CA LEU A 80 6.56 0.19 -11.28
C LEU A 80 6.00 -1.17 -11.72
N THR A 81 5.75 -2.08 -10.78
CA THR A 81 5.09 -3.35 -11.07
C THR A 81 3.67 -3.14 -11.62
N GLN A 82 2.89 -2.23 -11.03
CA GLN A 82 1.55 -1.90 -11.54
C GLN A 82 1.60 -1.31 -12.96
N ARG A 83 2.54 -0.42 -13.23
CA ARG A 83 2.76 0.12 -14.59
C ARG A 83 3.12 -0.97 -15.59
N ALA A 84 3.98 -1.91 -15.22
CA ALA A 84 4.38 -3.02 -16.08
C ALA A 84 3.22 -3.98 -16.37
N ILE A 85 2.30 -4.17 -15.43
CA ILE A 85 1.07 -4.94 -15.64
C ILE A 85 0.14 -4.20 -16.62
N GLU A 86 -0.06 -2.89 -16.43
CA GLU A 86 -0.90 -2.06 -17.29
C GLU A 86 -0.40 -1.99 -18.73
N SER A 87 0.92 -1.89 -18.93
CA SER A 87 1.55 -1.91 -20.25
C SER A 87 1.60 -3.29 -20.92
N GLY A 88 1.25 -4.34 -20.19
CA GLY A 88 1.32 -5.72 -20.67
C GLY A 88 2.71 -6.32 -20.70
N GLU A 89 3.71 -5.64 -20.14
CA GLU A 89 5.08 -6.17 -20.00
C GLU A 89 5.14 -7.34 -19.02
N ILE A 90 4.28 -7.34 -18.03
CA ILE A 90 4.14 -8.39 -17.01
C ILE A 90 2.69 -8.87 -17.01
N ALA A 91 2.49 -10.18 -17.10
CA ALA A 91 1.16 -10.75 -16.93
C ALA A 91 0.62 -10.49 -15.51
N MET A 92 -0.68 -10.26 -15.38
CA MET A 92 -1.32 -9.96 -14.10
C MET A 92 -1.01 -11.00 -13.01
N ILE A 93 -1.02 -12.29 -13.38
CA ILE A 93 -0.68 -13.38 -12.44
C ILE A 93 0.78 -13.32 -11.96
N GLU A 94 1.69 -12.87 -12.81
CA GLU A 94 3.10 -12.67 -12.46
C GLU A 94 3.29 -11.48 -11.53
N GLY A 95 2.52 -10.41 -11.75
CA GLY A 95 2.53 -9.20 -10.90
C GLY A 95 2.05 -9.43 -9.48
N ARG A 96 1.27 -10.50 -9.26
CA ARG A 96 0.72 -10.89 -7.94
C ARG A 96 1.60 -11.83 -7.14
N ARG A 97 2.71 -12.25 -7.68
CA ARG A 97 3.64 -13.08 -6.95
C ARG A 97 4.07 -12.39 -5.65
N PRO A 98 4.29 -13.13 -4.56
CA PRO A 98 4.69 -12.58 -3.26
C PRO A 98 5.90 -11.62 -3.35
N GLU A 99 6.84 -11.90 -4.24
CA GLU A 99 8.05 -11.11 -4.45
C GLU A 99 7.79 -9.74 -5.09
N ARG A 100 6.61 -9.57 -5.72
CA ARG A 100 6.18 -8.34 -6.40
C ARG A 100 5.11 -7.55 -5.65
N ARG A 101 4.70 -8.05 -4.51
CA ARG A 101 3.79 -7.35 -3.61
C ARG A 101 4.52 -6.21 -2.91
N LEU A 102 3.74 -5.32 -2.29
CA LEU A 102 4.31 -4.25 -1.48
C LEU A 102 5.19 -4.84 -0.38
N GLY A 103 6.47 -4.49 -0.39
CA GLY A 103 7.43 -4.96 0.59
C GLY A 103 7.07 -4.47 2.00
N ASN A 104 7.42 -5.27 3.00
CA ASN A 104 7.15 -4.92 4.38
C ASN A 104 8.12 -3.84 4.88
N ALA A 105 7.61 -2.80 5.50
CA ALA A 105 8.38 -1.70 6.07
C ALA A 105 8.07 -1.55 7.55
N GLN A 106 9.10 -1.18 8.33
CA GLN A 106 8.98 -0.98 9.77
C GLN A 106 8.23 0.32 10.09
N ASP A 107 7.41 0.26 11.13
CA ASP A 107 6.75 1.44 11.68
C ASP A 107 7.75 2.33 12.41
N SER A 108 7.46 3.62 12.47
CA SER A 108 8.20 4.60 13.28
C SER A 108 7.62 4.65 14.67
N ASP A 109 8.50 4.74 15.67
CA ASP A 109 8.09 4.96 17.06
C ASP A 109 7.83 6.46 17.28
N PRO A 110 6.60 6.87 17.63
CA PRO A 110 6.27 8.27 17.90
C PRO A 110 7.18 8.91 18.93
N ALA A 111 7.58 8.18 19.97
CA ALA A 111 8.46 8.70 21.02
C ALA A 111 9.87 9.05 20.48
N VAL A 112 10.35 8.34 19.47
CA VAL A 112 11.61 8.66 18.78
C VAL A 112 11.41 9.84 17.84
N VAL A 113 10.34 9.80 17.03
CA VAL A 113 10.05 10.83 16.01
C VAL A 113 9.86 12.20 16.65
N ASP A 114 9.17 12.29 17.78
CA ASP A 114 8.91 13.55 18.49
C ASP A 114 10.19 14.28 18.97
N GLN A 115 11.31 13.57 19.08
CA GLN A 115 12.61 14.14 19.45
C GLN A 115 13.41 14.67 18.26
N LEU A 116 12.94 14.44 17.04
CA LEU A 116 13.65 14.79 15.82
C LEU A 116 13.25 16.19 15.31
N PRO A 117 14.08 16.82 14.47
CA PRO A 117 13.74 18.09 13.83
C PRO A 117 12.42 18.02 13.06
N SER A 118 11.67 19.12 13.03
CA SER A 118 10.37 19.19 12.39
C SER A 118 10.36 18.78 10.92
N ALA A 119 11.43 19.08 10.19
CA ALA A 119 11.59 18.67 8.80
C ALA A 119 11.72 17.14 8.67
N ALA A 120 12.49 16.51 9.57
CA ALA A 120 12.56 15.03 9.63
C ALA A 120 11.20 14.42 9.96
N GLN A 121 10.50 14.94 10.98
CA GLN A 121 9.17 14.47 11.37
C GLN A 121 8.19 14.51 10.19
N ARG A 122 8.18 15.60 9.42
CA ARG A 122 7.31 15.76 8.26
C ARG A 122 7.58 14.69 7.20
N LEU A 123 8.85 14.43 6.86
CA LEU A 123 9.23 13.42 5.87
C LEU A 123 8.92 11.99 6.34
N ILE A 124 9.17 11.69 7.62
CA ILE A 124 8.83 10.41 8.23
C ILE A 124 7.33 10.15 8.13
N ASN A 125 6.51 11.12 8.54
CA ASN A 125 5.06 10.99 8.51
C ASN A 125 4.53 10.89 7.07
N ALA A 126 5.03 11.71 6.14
CA ALA A 126 4.63 11.66 4.74
C ALA A 126 4.93 10.29 4.10
N SER A 127 6.09 9.71 4.40
CA SER A 127 6.45 8.37 3.89
C SER A 127 5.58 7.26 4.49
N ALA A 128 5.25 7.37 5.76
CA ALA A 128 4.37 6.41 6.44
C ALA A 128 2.93 6.49 5.91
N ASP A 129 2.41 7.69 5.70
CA ASP A 129 1.06 7.91 5.16
C ASP A 129 0.94 7.41 3.72
N LEU A 130 1.92 7.69 2.87
CA LEU A 130 1.93 7.20 1.49
C LEU A 130 2.01 5.68 1.45
N TYR A 131 2.87 5.07 2.27
CA TYR A 131 2.99 3.62 2.39
C TYR A 131 1.67 2.98 2.84
N ALA A 132 1.02 3.53 3.85
CA ALA A 132 -0.25 3.03 4.35
C ALA A 132 -1.38 3.15 3.31
N ARG A 133 -1.40 4.23 2.52
CA ARG A 133 -2.36 4.40 1.42
C ARG A 133 -2.19 3.34 0.35
N ILE A 134 -0.96 3.08 -0.07
CA ILE A 134 -0.66 2.07 -1.09
C ILE A 134 -0.97 0.67 -0.58
N LYS A 135 -0.65 0.38 0.68
CA LYS A 135 -0.98 -0.90 1.31
C LYS A 135 -2.50 -1.18 1.28
N ARG A 136 -3.33 -0.19 1.60
CA ARG A 136 -4.79 -0.31 1.49
C ARG A 136 -5.26 -0.55 0.06
N ILE A 137 -4.64 0.11 -0.93
CA ILE A 137 -4.96 -0.09 -2.34
C ILE A 137 -4.61 -1.52 -2.77
N GLU A 138 -3.45 -2.02 -2.38
CA GLU A 138 -3.04 -3.40 -2.68
C GLU A 138 -3.98 -4.42 -2.05
N GLU A 139 -4.31 -4.26 -0.77
CA GLU A 139 -5.23 -5.14 -0.03
C GLU A 139 -6.63 -5.12 -0.65
N GLY A 140 -7.19 -3.95 -0.94
CA GLY A 140 -8.49 -3.81 -1.60
C GLY A 140 -8.52 -4.38 -3.02
N SER A 141 -7.42 -4.36 -3.74
CA SER A 141 -7.32 -4.96 -5.07
C SER A 141 -7.26 -6.48 -5.02
N ALA A 142 -6.72 -7.05 -3.96
CA ALA A 142 -6.67 -8.49 -3.76
C ALA A 142 -8.06 -9.08 -3.42
N GLU A 143 -8.91 -8.32 -2.73
CA GLU A 143 -10.27 -8.73 -2.37
C GLU A 143 -11.24 -8.72 -3.57
N VAL A 144 -11.07 -7.77 -4.49
CA VAL A 144 -11.93 -7.64 -5.71
C VAL A 144 -11.70 -8.77 -6.72
N GLU A 145 -10.68 -9.58 -6.58
CA GLU A 145 -10.23 -10.52 -7.58
C GLU A 145 -10.59 -11.99 -7.37
N VAL A 146 -11.64 -12.25 -6.61
CA VAL A 146 -12.36 -13.52 -6.71
C VAL A 146 -13.78 -13.27 -7.26
N PRO A 147 -13.93 -12.96 -8.57
CA PRO A 147 -15.18 -13.31 -9.18
C PRO A 147 -15.20 -14.83 -9.14
N GLN A 148 -15.91 -15.39 -8.20
CA GLN A 148 -16.42 -16.75 -8.38
C GLN A 148 -17.20 -16.69 -9.70
N SER A 149 -16.58 -17.14 -10.78
CA SER A 149 -17.28 -17.31 -12.03
C SER A 149 -18.61 -17.97 -11.70
N PRO A 150 -19.76 -17.40 -12.12
CA PRO A 150 -21.06 -18.01 -11.87
C PRO A 150 -21.08 -19.50 -12.26
N ALA A 151 -20.29 -19.88 -13.27
CA ALA A 151 -20.07 -21.25 -13.69
C ALA A 151 -19.33 -22.09 -12.63
N ARG A 152 -18.33 -21.54 -11.93
CA ARG A 152 -17.64 -22.26 -10.83
C ARG A 152 -18.53 -22.41 -9.59
N ALA A 153 -19.31 -21.39 -9.27
CA ALA A 153 -20.27 -21.46 -8.19
C ALA A 153 -21.36 -22.50 -8.50
N LEU A 154 -21.79 -22.60 -9.77
CA LEU A 154 -22.74 -23.61 -10.22
C LEU A 154 -22.12 -25.02 -10.16
N MET A 155 -20.89 -25.22 -10.62
CA MET A 155 -20.18 -26.50 -10.55
C MET A 155 -20.02 -26.98 -9.11
N GLY A 156 -19.62 -26.12 -8.18
CA GLY A 156 -19.52 -26.48 -6.76
C GLY A 156 -20.86 -26.78 -6.09
N ARG A 157 -21.95 -26.24 -6.61
CA ARG A 157 -23.31 -26.62 -6.18
C ARG A 157 -23.74 -27.97 -6.74
N LEU A 158 -23.39 -28.29 -7.99
CA LEU A 158 -23.67 -29.56 -8.63
C LEU A 158 -22.86 -30.69 -7.99
N GLU A 159 -21.58 -30.48 -7.69
CA GLU A 159 -20.74 -31.49 -7.00
C GLU A 159 -21.26 -31.81 -5.61
N ARG A 160 -21.74 -30.81 -4.86
CA ARG A 160 -22.38 -31.03 -3.55
C ARG A 160 -23.75 -31.68 -3.64
N GLY A 161 -24.48 -31.43 -4.73
CA GLY A 161 -25.81 -32.05 -4.97
C GLY A 161 -25.69 -33.50 -5.42
N LEU A 162 -24.63 -33.88 -6.12
CA LEU A 162 -24.40 -35.24 -6.61
C LEU A 162 -23.68 -36.14 -5.59
N GLY A 163 -22.90 -35.54 -4.67
CA GLY A 163 -22.21 -36.29 -3.61
C GLY A 163 -23.07 -36.72 -2.43
N GLY A 164 -24.33 -36.33 -2.40
CA GLY A 164 -25.29 -36.65 -1.32
C GLY A 164 -26.15 -37.90 -1.53
N GLN A 165 -25.94 -38.67 -2.59
CA GLN A 165 -26.66 -39.93 -2.86
C GLN A 165 -25.69 -41.09 -3.01
N SER A 166 -25.14 -41.53 -1.91
CA SER A 166 -24.62 -42.89 -1.77
C SER A 166 -24.95 -43.37 -0.37
N LEU A 167 -25.93 -44.25 -0.33
CA LEU A 167 -26.27 -45.12 0.80
C LEU A 167 -25.06 -45.95 1.22
#